data_7cba7198bb73e2b8079053cea71f6b75
#
_entry.id   7cba7198bb73e2b8079053cea71f6b75
#
_cell.length_a   1.000
_cell.length_b   1.000
_cell.length_c   1.000
_cell.angle_alpha   90.00
_cell.angle_beta   90.00
_cell.angle_gamma   90.00
#
_symmetry.space_group_name_H-M   'P 1'
#
loop_
_entity.id
_entity.type
_entity.pdbx_description
1 polymer ?
#
loop_
_entity_poly.entity_id
_entity_poly.type
_entity_poly.pdbx_seq_one_letter_code
_entity_poly.pdbx_strand_id
1 'polypeptide(L)'
;LRQLDWVPRSVRSRARQVEKAFAELEHREGRAPNDEEMAEHLGLTERELTKWLSAIASTTIGPLDRAIAAGTEPSAPDTAMSGSPSAVIEDKEQSAIMRAEIRKLPERERLVLSLYYDEGLTLSEIGDVIGVTESRVSQIHTKSVLHLRSRMSAAGVA
;
A
#
# COMPACT_ATOMS: atom_id res chain seq x y z
N LEU A 1 10.28 -8.61 10.10
CA LEU A 1 10.30 -9.92 9.41
C LEU A 1 9.42 -10.98 10.06
N ARG A 2 9.26 -10.96 11.38
CA ARG A 2 8.39 -11.91 12.10
C ARG A 2 6.89 -11.62 11.95
N GLN A 3 6.48 -10.42 11.54
CA GLN A 3 5.07 -10.06 11.37
C GLN A 3 4.44 -10.61 10.09
N LEU A 4 5.22 -11.09 9.14
CA LEU A 4 4.74 -11.64 7.86
C LEU A 4 4.62 -13.17 7.86
N ASP A 5 5.16 -13.86 8.86
CA ASP A 5 5.19 -15.33 8.89
C ASP A 5 3.82 -15.97 9.16
N TRP A 6 2.88 -15.23 9.76
CA TRP A 6 1.53 -15.71 10.03
C TRP A 6 0.53 -15.43 8.89
N VAL A 7 0.93 -14.63 7.88
CA VAL A 7 0.07 -14.34 6.71
C VAL A 7 -0.02 -15.60 5.84
N PRO A 8 -1.24 -16.08 5.51
CA PRO A 8 -1.40 -17.25 4.65
C PRO A 8 -0.63 -17.13 3.34
N ARG A 9 -0.03 -18.21 2.89
CA ARG A 9 0.73 -18.25 1.63
C ARG A 9 -0.10 -17.79 0.43
N SER A 10 -1.39 -18.12 0.41
CA SER A 10 -2.31 -17.69 -0.64
C SER A 10 -2.43 -16.18 -0.71
N VAL A 11 -2.52 -15.50 0.42
CA VAL A 11 -2.61 -14.03 0.50
C VAL A 11 -1.31 -13.39 0.03
N ARG A 12 -0.16 -13.91 0.45
CA ARG A 12 1.16 -13.43 -0.02
C ARG A 12 1.32 -13.60 -1.53
N SER A 13 0.89 -14.75 -2.05
CA SER A 13 0.92 -15.03 -3.49
C SER A 13 0.05 -14.04 -4.26
N ARG A 14 -1.16 -13.76 -3.79
CA ARG A 14 -2.06 -12.79 -4.39
C ARG A 14 -1.46 -11.37 -4.40
N ALA A 15 -0.88 -10.95 -3.29
CA ALA A 15 -0.21 -9.66 -3.20
C ALA A 15 0.93 -9.53 -4.23
N ARG A 16 1.76 -10.54 -4.37
CA ARG A 16 2.83 -10.57 -5.39
C ARG A 16 2.29 -10.54 -6.82
N GLN A 17 1.20 -11.25 -7.08
CA GLN A 17 0.56 -11.22 -8.39
C GLN A 17 0.02 -9.84 -8.74
N VAL A 18 -0.58 -9.15 -7.77
CA VAL A 18 -1.05 -7.77 -7.95
C VAL A 18 0.11 -6.81 -8.19
N GLU A 19 1.19 -6.90 -7.42
CA GLU A 19 2.40 -6.09 -7.62
C GLU A 19 3.00 -6.32 -9.01
N LYS A 20 3.10 -7.56 -9.43
CA LYS A 20 3.61 -7.93 -10.76
C LYS A 20 2.71 -7.39 -11.88
N ALA A 21 1.39 -7.49 -11.73
CA ALA A 21 0.44 -6.94 -12.69
C ALA A 21 0.59 -5.43 -12.84
N PHE A 22 0.78 -4.69 -11.76
CA PHE A 22 1.08 -3.26 -11.83
C PHE A 22 2.33 -2.98 -12.66
N ALA A 23 3.42 -3.67 -12.38
CA ALA A 23 4.69 -3.48 -13.11
C ALA A 23 4.54 -3.76 -14.61
N GLU A 24 3.90 -4.85 -14.97
CA GLU A 24 3.71 -5.27 -16.35
C GLU A 24 2.77 -4.32 -17.12
N LEU A 25 1.66 -3.91 -16.51
CA LEU A 25 0.70 -3.01 -17.13
C LEU A 25 1.25 -1.59 -17.27
N GLU A 26 1.91 -1.06 -16.25
CA GLU A 26 2.55 0.27 -16.35
C GLU A 26 3.65 0.29 -17.40
N HIS A 27 4.44 -0.77 -17.48
CA HIS A 27 5.48 -0.87 -18.52
C HIS A 27 4.88 -0.88 -19.93
N ARG A 28 3.77 -1.60 -20.12
CA ARG A 28 3.09 -1.72 -21.42
C ARG A 28 2.34 -0.46 -21.81
N GLU A 29 1.58 0.12 -20.87
CA GLU A 29 0.65 1.23 -21.16
C GLU A 29 1.26 2.61 -20.91
N GLY A 30 2.37 2.70 -20.18
CA GLY A 30 3.00 3.96 -19.81
C GLY A 30 2.20 4.81 -18.80
N ARG A 31 1.18 4.24 -18.17
CA ARG A 31 0.33 4.88 -17.16
C ARG A 31 -0.14 3.86 -16.13
N ALA A 32 -0.67 4.35 -15.01
CA ALA A 32 -1.28 3.49 -13.99
C ALA A 32 -2.51 2.76 -14.55
N PRO A 33 -2.62 1.43 -14.35
CA PRO A 33 -3.81 0.67 -14.76
C PRO A 33 -5.00 0.96 -13.86
N ASN A 34 -6.20 0.86 -14.43
CA ASN A 34 -7.44 0.89 -13.66
C ASN A 34 -7.81 -0.51 -13.13
N ASP A 35 -8.90 -0.60 -12.34
CA ASP A 35 -9.32 -1.87 -11.72
C ASP A 35 -9.75 -2.92 -12.75
N GLU A 36 -10.39 -2.50 -13.85
CA GLU A 36 -10.79 -3.38 -14.94
C GLU A 36 -9.58 -4.01 -15.65
N GLU A 37 -8.61 -3.19 -16.00
CA GLU A 37 -7.35 -3.63 -16.63
C GLU A 37 -6.57 -4.58 -15.72
N MET A 38 -6.52 -4.27 -14.43
CA MET A 38 -5.89 -5.14 -13.43
C MET A 38 -6.58 -6.49 -13.32
N ALA A 39 -7.90 -6.49 -13.22
CA ALA A 39 -8.69 -7.72 -13.13
C ALA A 39 -8.52 -8.57 -14.40
N GLU A 40 -8.64 -7.98 -15.57
CA GLU A 40 -8.45 -8.68 -16.86
C GLU A 40 -7.05 -9.30 -16.94
N HIS A 41 -6.02 -8.55 -16.60
CA HIS A 41 -4.63 -9.05 -16.64
C HIS A 41 -4.41 -10.25 -15.70
N LEU A 42 -5.07 -10.25 -14.54
CA LEU A 42 -5.01 -11.33 -13.56
C LEU A 42 -5.96 -12.50 -13.86
N GLY A 43 -6.79 -12.40 -14.89
CA GLY A 43 -7.80 -13.40 -15.21
C GLY A 43 -8.95 -13.45 -14.21
N LEU A 44 -9.26 -12.31 -13.59
CA LEU A 44 -10.28 -12.14 -12.56
C LEU A 44 -11.40 -11.22 -13.04
N THR A 45 -12.54 -11.31 -12.38
CA THR A 45 -13.55 -10.24 -12.43
C THR A 45 -13.14 -9.11 -11.46
N GLU A 46 -13.69 -7.92 -11.65
CA GLU A 46 -13.44 -6.81 -10.70
C GLU A 46 -13.87 -7.17 -9.27
N ARG A 47 -14.95 -7.94 -9.14
CA ARG A 47 -15.44 -8.44 -7.84
C ARG A 47 -14.42 -9.36 -7.17
N GLU A 48 -13.80 -10.25 -7.93
CA GLU A 48 -12.73 -11.14 -7.42
C GLU A 48 -11.48 -10.37 -7.03
N LEU A 49 -11.09 -9.38 -7.83
CA LEU A 49 -9.99 -8.47 -7.48
C LEU A 49 -10.27 -7.72 -6.17
N THR A 50 -11.49 -7.21 -6.01
CA THR A 50 -11.95 -6.57 -4.78
C THR A 50 -11.82 -7.51 -3.57
N LYS A 51 -12.21 -8.78 -3.71
CA LYS A 51 -12.05 -9.80 -2.67
C LYS A 51 -10.59 -10.07 -2.34
N TRP A 52 -9.72 -10.11 -3.33
CA TRP A 52 -8.28 -10.27 -3.13
C TRP A 52 -7.70 -9.10 -2.32
N LEU A 53 -8.03 -7.88 -2.70
CA LEU A 53 -7.59 -6.68 -1.99
C LEU A 53 -8.11 -6.64 -0.54
N SER A 54 -9.35 -7.04 -0.31
CA SER A 54 -9.93 -7.13 1.03
C SER A 54 -9.23 -8.18 1.89
N ALA A 55 -8.90 -9.34 1.33
CA ALA A 55 -8.16 -10.39 2.04
C ALA A 55 -6.74 -9.94 2.40
N ILE A 56 -6.05 -9.24 1.51
CA ILE A 56 -4.73 -8.68 1.77
C ILE A 56 -4.83 -7.59 2.87
N ALA A 57 -5.82 -6.71 2.76
CA ALA A 57 -6.05 -5.64 3.73
C ALA A 57 -6.28 -6.16 5.15
N SER A 58 -7.05 -7.23 5.30
CA SER A 58 -7.36 -7.80 6.62
C SER A 58 -6.13 -8.36 7.34
N THR A 59 -5.09 -8.73 6.59
CA THR A 59 -3.84 -9.26 7.16
C THR A 59 -2.81 -8.18 7.47
N THR A 60 -2.88 -7.05 6.80
CA THR A 60 -1.86 -5.99 6.90
C THR A 60 -2.35 -4.74 7.63
N ILE A 61 -3.56 -4.30 7.34
CA ILE A 61 -4.10 -3.02 7.83
C ILE A 61 -5.00 -3.22 9.05
N GLY A 62 -5.80 -4.27 9.07
CA GLY A 62 -6.79 -4.50 10.11
C GLY A 62 -6.25 -4.49 11.55
N PRO A 63 -5.09 -5.10 11.86
CA PRO A 63 -4.51 -5.02 13.19
C PRO A 63 -4.04 -3.62 13.58
N LEU A 64 -3.47 -2.87 12.63
CA LEU A 64 -2.98 -1.51 12.86
C LEU A 64 -4.14 -0.53 13.08
N ASP A 65 -5.15 -0.59 12.23
CA ASP A 65 -6.33 0.28 12.32
C ASP A 65 -7.10 0.02 13.63
N ARG A 66 -7.21 -1.24 14.05
CA ARG A 66 -7.79 -1.61 15.35
C ARG A 66 -6.97 -1.08 16.52
N ALA A 67 -5.65 -1.11 16.44
CA ALA A 67 -4.76 -0.57 17.47
C ALA A 67 -4.92 0.95 17.59
N ILE A 68 -4.99 1.66 16.47
CA ILE A 68 -5.21 3.11 16.43
C ILE A 68 -6.61 3.45 17.00
N ALA A 69 -7.65 2.75 16.59
CA ALA A 69 -9.02 2.94 17.08
C ALA A 69 -9.16 2.64 18.58
N ALA A 70 -8.35 1.73 19.12
CA ALA A 70 -8.29 1.42 20.54
C ALA A 70 -7.49 2.44 21.37
N GLY A 71 -6.94 3.49 20.76
CA GLY A 71 -6.11 4.49 21.43
C GLY A 71 -4.72 3.98 21.82
N THR A 72 -4.35 2.81 21.34
CA THR A 72 -3.00 2.30 21.49
C THR A 72 -2.15 2.94 20.37
N GLU A 73 -1.39 3.96 20.71
CA GLU A 73 -0.42 4.47 19.76
C GLU A 73 0.43 3.30 19.27
N PRO A 74 0.51 3.08 17.94
CA PRO A 74 1.52 2.18 17.45
C PRO A 74 2.85 2.77 17.92
N SER A 75 3.50 2.06 18.83
CA SER A 75 4.89 2.34 19.15
C SER A 75 5.61 2.31 17.82
N ALA A 76 5.90 3.48 17.27
CA ALA A 76 6.84 3.57 16.19
C ALA A 76 8.02 2.73 16.65
N PRO A 77 8.49 1.75 15.87
CA PRO A 77 9.72 1.10 16.25
C PRO A 77 10.69 2.24 16.48
N ASP A 78 11.19 2.34 17.69
CA ASP A 78 12.29 3.22 17.99
C ASP A 78 13.36 2.89 16.96
N THR A 79 13.36 3.60 15.87
CA THR A 79 14.54 3.75 15.06
C THR A 79 15.46 4.57 15.91
N ALA A 80 15.89 3.92 17.00
CA ALA A 80 16.93 4.43 17.83
C ALA A 80 18.05 4.85 16.90
N MET A 81 18.38 6.10 16.95
CA MET A 81 19.43 6.80 16.24
C MET A 81 20.80 6.15 16.52
N SER A 82 20.99 4.93 16.12
CA SER A 82 22.30 4.29 16.08
C SER A 82 22.70 3.96 14.63
N GLY A 83 22.28 4.83 13.71
CA GLY A 83 22.71 4.76 12.32
C GLY A 83 24.06 5.45 12.14
N SER A 84 24.98 4.77 11.47
CA SER A 84 26.17 5.43 10.92
C SER A 84 25.74 6.57 9.98
N PRO A 85 26.57 7.61 9.77
CA PRO A 85 26.25 8.69 8.84
C PRO A 85 25.86 8.21 7.43
N SER A 86 26.38 7.09 6.97
CA SER A 86 26.00 6.46 5.70
C SER A 86 24.56 5.94 5.71
N ALA A 87 24.09 5.32 6.79
CA ALA A 87 22.71 4.84 6.92
C ALA A 87 21.70 6.01 6.89
N VAL A 88 22.04 7.15 7.45
CA VAL A 88 21.19 8.36 7.43
C VAL A 88 21.08 8.93 6.01
N ILE A 89 22.14 8.85 5.22
CA ILE A 89 22.13 9.31 3.82
C ILE A 89 21.29 8.36 2.96
N GLU A 90 21.46 7.06 3.11
CA GLU A 90 20.66 6.05 2.42
C GLU A 90 19.17 6.19 2.73
N ASP A 91 18.81 6.42 3.98
CA ASP A 91 17.42 6.67 4.40
C ASP A 91 16.83 7.93 3.75
N LYS A 92 17.61 8.98 3.62
CA LYS A 92 17.19 10.22 2.96
C LYS A 92 16.98 10.03 1.46
N GLU A 93 17.85 9.27 0.81
CA GLU A 93 17.74 8.96 -0.61
C GLU A 93 16.51 8.07 -0.87
N GLN A 94 16.32 7.02 -0.07
CA GLN A 94 15.15 6.15 -0.16
C GLN A 94 13.86 6.91 0.07
N SER A 95 13.83 7.80 1.06
CA SER A 95 12.67 8.67 1.34
C SER A 95 12.38 9.63 0.20
N ALA A 96 13.40 10.16 -0.46
CA ALA A 96 13.24 11.04 -1.62
C ALA A 96 12.68 10.27 -2.82
N ILE A 97 13.18 9.07 -3.08
CA ILE A 97 12.67 8.18 -4.14
C ILE A 97 11.22 7.81 -3.86
N MET A 98 10.89 7.40 -2.64
CA MET A 98 9.53 7.06 -2.24
C MET A 98 8.57 8.22 -2.47
N ARG A 99 8.93 9.43 -2.05
CA ARG A 99 8.12 10.63 -2.30
C ARG A 99 7.93 10.91 -3.78
N ALA A 100 8.97 10.73 -4.58
CA ALA A 100 8.88 10.88 -6.04
C ALA A 100 7.93 9.86 -6.66
N GLU A 101 7.98 8.61 -6.21
CA GLU A 101 7.09 7.55 -6.69
C GLU A 101 5.64 7.75 -6.23
N ILE A 102 5.42 8.22 -4.99
CA ILE A 102 4.08 8.58 -4.51
C ILE A 102 3.44 9.66 -5.39
N ARG A 103 4.20 10.66 -5.83
CA ARG A 103 3.69 11.73 -6.71
C ARG A 103 3.19 11.22 -8.05
N LYS A 104 3.68 10.08 -8.51
CA LYS A 104 3.27 9.46 -9.78
C LYS A 104 2.04 8.57 -9.65
N LEU A 105 1.59 8.27 -8.42
CA LEU A 105 0.38 7.51 -8.19
C LEU A 105 -0.85 8.30 -8.63
N PRO A 106 -1.96 7.62 -9.00
CA PRO A 106 -3.23 8.28 -9.25
C PRO A 106 -3.65 9.16 -8.06
N GLU A 107 -4.32 10.25 -8.35
CA GLU A 107 -4.71 11.26 -7.35
C GLU A 107 -5.44 10.65 -6.15
N ARG A 108 -6.39 9.77 -6.41
CA ARG A 108 -7.17 9.11 -5.36
C ARG A 108 -6.33 8.21 -4.45
N GLU A 109 -5.38 7.49 -5.02
CA GLU A 109 -4.43 6.67 -4.26
C GLU A 109 -3.53 7.54 -3.38
N ARG A 110 -2.98 8.60 -3.95
CA ARG A 110 -2.18 9.60 -3.23
C ARG A 110 -2.93 10.22 -2.07
N LEU A 111 -4.18 10.62 -2.31
CA LEU A 111 -5.03 11.23 -1.31
C LEU A 111 -5.27 10.30 -0.11
N VAL A 112 -5.61 9.05 -0.37
CA VAL A 112 -5.81 8.05 0.70
C VAL A 112 -4.54 7.83 1.50
N LEU A 113 -3.39 7.71 0.86
CA LEU A 113 -2.10 7.55 1.56
C LEU A 113 -1.76 8.78 2.41
N SER A 114 -1.97 9.98 1.89
CA SER A 114 -1.73 11.23 2.63
C SER A 114 -2.65 11.36 3.85
N LEU A 115 -3.94 11.11 3.69
CA LEU A 115 -4.89 11.17 4.80
C LEU A 115 -4.57 10.14 5.89
N TYR A 116 -4.11 8.97 5.50
CA TYR A 116 -3.80 7.89 6.43
C TYR A 116 -2.47 8.12 7.15
N TYR A 117 -1.40 8.44 6.43
CA TYR A 117 -0.04 8.53 6.98
C TYR A 117 0.35 9.93 7.47
N ASP A 118 -0.04 10.98 6.76
CA ASP A 118 0.33 12.35 7.13
C ASP A 118 -0.66 12.97 8.11
N GLU A 119 -1.96 12.78 7.88
CA GLU A 119 -3.02 13.34 8.73
C GLU A 119 -3.45 12.39 9.87
N GLY A 120 -3.03 11.14 9.85
CA GLY A 120 -3.31 10.17 10.90
C GLY A 120 -4.78 9.77 11.02
N LEU A 121 -5.56 9.88 9.94
CA LEU A 121 -6.97 9.51 9.94
C LEU A 121 -7.15 8.00 9.91
N THR A 122 -8.20 7.52 10.55
CA THR A 122 -8.63 6.12 10.42
C THR A 122 -9.25 5.88 9.04
N LEU A 123 -9.36 4.62 8.63
CA LEU A 123 -10.01 4.26 7.37
C LEU A 123 -11.46 4.72 7.32
N SER A 124 -12.17 4.66 8.45
CA SER A 124 -13.54 5.16 8.58
C SER A 124 -13.63 6.67 8.35
N GLU A 125 -12.75 7.44 8.98
CA GLU A 125 -12.67 8.90 8.83
C GLU A 125 -12.33 9.29 7.38
N ILE A 126 -11.41 8.58 6.75
CA ILE A 126 -11.08 8.79 5.33
C ILE A 126 -12.31 8.52 4.46
N GLY A 127 -13.06 7.46 4.75
CA GLY A 127 -14.31 7.15 4.06
C GLY A 127 -15.31 8.30 4.12
N ASP A 128 -15.45 8.93 5.27
CA ASP A 128 -16.30 10.12 5.46
C ASP A 128 -15.80 11.31 4.63
N VAL A 129 -14.49 11.53 4.59
CA VAL A 129 -13.87 12.63 3.82
C VAL A 129 -14.08 12.47 2.31
N ILE A 130 -13.85 11.27 1.78
CA ILE A 130 -13.89 11.03 0.33
C ILE A 130 -15.22 10.46 -0.17
N GLY A 131 -16.19 10.24 0.72
CA GLY A 131 -17.55 9.81 0.39
C GLY A 131 -17.67 8.34 -0.03
N VAL A 132 -16.91 7.46 0.58
CA VAL A 132 -16.96 6.01 0.34
C VAL A 132 -16.99 5.22 1.66
N THR A 133 -17.27 3.93 1.58
CA THR A 133 -17.25 3.05 2.77
C THR A 133 -15.83 2.83 3.28
N GLU A 134 -15.70 2.52 4.57
CA GLU A 134 -14.43 2.11 5.17
C GLU A 134 -13.79 0.92 4.43
N SER A 135 -14.60 -0.06 4.05
CA SER A 135 -14.16 -1.21 3.26
C SER A 135 -13.54 -0.79 1.91
N ARG A 136 -14.15 0.18 1.24
CA ARG A 136 -13.60 0.71 -0.02
C ARG A 136 -12.29 1.46 0.21
N VAL A 137 -12.18 2.23 1.28
CA VAL A 137 -10.91 2.89 1.66
C VAL A 137 -9.82 1.86 1.91
N SER A 138 -10.13 0.80 2.63
CA SER A 138 -9.20 -0.31 2.88
C SER A 138 -8.68 -0.94 1.59
N GLN A 139 -9.55 -1.16 0.61
CA GLN A 139 -9.18 -1.67 -0.72
C GLN A 139 -8.28 -0.70 -1.47
N ILE A 140 -8.62 0.59 -1.49
CA ILE A 140 -7.82 1.64 -2.14
C ILE A 140 -6.45 1.74 -1.47
N HIS A 141 -6.39 1.75 -0.15
CA HIS A 141 -5.15 1.81 0.60
C HIS A 141 -4.24 0.61 0.27
N THR A 142 -4.78 -0.59 0.33
CA THR A 142 -4.04 -1.83 -0.01
C THR A 142 -3.52 -1.79 -1.43
N LYS A 143 -4.37 -1.43 -2.38
CA LYS A 143 -3.99 -1.26 -3.78
C LYS A 143 -2.86 -0.24 -3.93
N SER A 144 -2.97 0.90 -3.26
CA SER A 144 -1.98 1.98 -3.30
C SER A 144 -0.62 1.53 -2.76
N VAL A 145 -0.59 0.78 -1.67
CA VAL A 145 0.64 0.22 -1.09
C VAL A 145 1.29 -0.78 -2.04
N LEU A 146 0.52 -1.68 -2.62
CA LEU A 146 1.04 -2.66 -3.60
C LEU A 146 1.55 -1.98 -4.87
N HIS A 147 0.85 -0.96 -5.34
CA HIS A 147 1.27 -0.14 -6.47
C HIS A 147 2.59 0.58 -6.17
N LEU A 148 2.69 1.21 -5.01
CA LEU A 148 3.93 1.87 -4.57
C LEU A 148 5.10 0.88 -4.47
N ARG A 149 4.88 -0.30 -3.90
CA ARG A 149 5.90 -1.35 -3.85
C ARG A 149 6.40 -1.76 -5.23
N SER A 150 5.48 -1.94 -6.17
CA SER A 150 5.82 -2.23 -7.57
C SER A 150 6.73 -1.14 -8.16
N ARG A 151 6.40 0.12 -7.93
CA ARG A 151 7.18 1.25 -8.43
C ARG A 151 8.54 1.37 -7.74
N MET A 152 8.60 1.16 -6.43
CA MET A 152 9.85 1.15 -5.66
C MET A 152 10.78 0.05 -6.13
N SER A 153 10.25 -1.14 -6.39
CA SER A 153 11.01 -2.27 -6.94
C SER A 153 11.59 -1.94 -8.32
N ALA A 154 10.80 -1.32 -9.19
CA ALA A 154 11.25 -0.85 -10.50
C ALA A 154 12.32 0.24 -10.40
N ALA A 155 12.30 1.04 -9.35
CA ALA A 155 13.32 2.06 -9.05
C ALA A 155 14.58 1.48 -8.38
N GLY A 156 14.60 0.17 -8.09
CA GLY A 156 15.76 -0.51 -7.49
C GLY A 156 15.87 -0.34 -5.97
N VAL A 157 14.79 0.00 -5.29
CA VAL A 157 14.77 0.30 -3.85
C VAL A 157 14.02 -0.77 -3.04
N ALA A 158 13.59 -1.83 -3.65
CA ALA A 158 12.86 -2.89 -2.97
C ALA A 158 13.77 -3.79 -2.12
#